data_6ce2fa241d3bcf591b590d45fb481530
#
_entry.id   6ce2fa241d3bcf591b590d45fb481530
#
_cell.length_a   1.000
_cell.length_b   1.000
_cell.length_c   1.000
_cell.angle_alpha   90.00
_cell.angle_beta   90.00
_cell.angle_gamma   90.00
#
_symmetry.space_group_name_H-M   'P 1'
#
loop_
_entity.id
_entity.type
_entity.pdbx_description
1 polymer ?
#
loop_
_entity_poly.entity_id
_entity_poly.type
_entity_poly.pdbx_seq_one_letter_code
_entity_poly.pdbx_strand_id
1 'polypeptide(L)'
;KGTLSNNWKKGTPCIQADILGDWREEAVWRNEDDTELRIYTTTDLTDHKFYTFMHDSAYRLSVAFQNTAYNQCTQTGFYIGPEMDKPPVPNNEYVRGINIPEFTEDIDEI
;
A
#
# COMPACT_ATOMS: atom_id res chain seq x y z
N LYS A 1 11.07 -3.13 18.35
CA LYS A 1 12.19 -2.64 19.15
C LYS A 1 13.28 -2.10 18.23
N GLY A 2 13.86 -0.95 18.59
CA GLY A 2 14.92 -0.34 17.80
C GLY A 2 14.47 0.57 16.67
N THR A 3 13.18 0.86 16.56
CA THR A 3 12.63 1.79 15.58
C THR A 3 12.05 3.02 16.25
N LEU A 4 12.02 4.11 15.52
CA LEU A 4 11.48 5.39 16.00
C LEU A 4 10.29 5.83 15.17
N SER A 5 9.36 6.49 15.85
CA SER A 5 8.21 7.11 15.20
C SER A 5 8.64 8.31 14.35
N ASN A 6 7.97 8.48 13.23
CA ASN A 6 8.20 9.61 12.34
C ASN A 6 7.49 10.88 12.80
N ASN A 7 6.52 10.73 13.68
CA ASN A 7 5.74 11.85 14.21
C ASN A 7 5.78 11.80 15.74
N TRP A 8 6.43 12.74 16.33
CA TRP A 8 6.88 12.76 17.71
C TRP A 8 5.87 12.29 18.77
N LYS A 9 4.62 12.70 18.67
CA LYS A 9 3.59 12.35 19.67
C LYS A 9 2.71 11.16 19.26
N LYS A 10 2.84 10.70 18.03
CA LYS A 10 2.03 9.62 17.49
C LYS A 10 2.95 8.52 16.97
N GLY A 11 2.57 7.28 17.21
CA GLY A 11 3.35 6.14 16.72
C GLY A 11 3.10 5.90 15.23
N THR A 12 3.65 6.74 14.38
CA THR A 12 3.46 6.66 12.94
C THR A 12 4.73 6.24 12.23
N PRO A 13 4.64 5.36 11.22
CA PRO A 13 5.80 4.98 10.40
C PRO A 13 6.19 6.09 9.43
N CYS A 14 7.34 5.92 8.79
CA CYS A 14 7.76 6.81 7.70
C CYS A 14 6.77 6.74 6.55
N ILE A 15 6.33 5.53 6.22
CA ILE A 15 5.29 5.29 5.21
C ILE A 15 4.55 4.01 5.56
N GLN A 16 3.28 3.99 5.25
CA GLN A 16 2.42 2.83 5.31
C GLN A 16 1.73 2.69 3.96
N ALA A 17 1.92 1.58 3.28
CA ALA A 17 1.33 1.35 1.97
C ALA A 17 1.44 -0.11 1.58
N ASP A 18 0.66 -0.52 0.59
CA ASP A 18 0.81 -1.82 -0.07
C ASP A 18 2.02 -1.75 -1.01
N ILE A 19 3.22 -1.80 -0.45
CA ILE A 19 4.48 -1.66 -1.17
C ILE A 19 4.79 -2.89 -2.01
N LEU A 20 4.49 -4.08 -1.46
CA LEU A 20 4.79 -5.34 -2.12
C LEU A 20 3.72 -5.77 -3.12
N GLY A 21 2.60 -5.06 -3.18
CA GLY A 21 1.56 -5.32 -4.16
C GLY A 21 0.70 -6.55 -3.87
N ASP A 22 0.66 -6.99 -2.63
CA ASP A 22 -0.12 -8.15 -2.20
C ASP A 22 -1.42 -7.78 -1.48
N TRP A 23 -1.88 -6.56 -1.61
CA TRP A 23 -3.01 -5.87 -0.99
C TRP A 23 -2.81 -5.55 0.49
N ARG A 24 -2.06 -6.34 1.21
CA ARG A 24 -1.79 -6.07 2.63
C ARG A 24 -0.67 -5.05 2.76
N GLU A 25 -0.88 -4.08 3.61
CA GLU A 25 0.04 -2.96 3.73
C GLU A 25 1.29 -3.31 4.52
N GLU A 26 2.39 -2.74 4.10
CA GLU A 26 3.65 -2.76 4.81
C GLU A 26 3.84 -1.43 5.52
N ALA A 27 4.67 -1.45 6.56
CA ALA A 27 5.07 -0.25 7.28
C ALA A 27 6.58 -0.11 7.23
N VAL A 28 7.05 1.10 6.92
CA VAL A 28 8.48 1.41 6.88
C VAL A 28 8.81 2.30 8.07
N TRP A 29 9.77 1.86 8.87
CA TRP A 29 10.23 2.57 10.04
C TRP A 29 11.73 2.84 9.96
N ARG A 30 12.16 3.96 10.48
CA ARG A 30 13.60 4.23 10.65
C ARG A 30 14.11 3.61 11.95
N ASN A 31 15.38 3.23 11.97
CA ASN A 31 16.00 2.76 13.20
C ASN A 31 16.48 3.95 14.06
N GLU A 32 16.93 3.65 15.27
CA GLU A 32 17.34 4.68 16.25
C GLU A 32 18.53 5.52 15.77
N ASP A 33 19.42 4.92 14.99
CA ASP A 33 20.64 5.58 14.52
C ASP A 33 20.47 6.30 13.18
N ASP A 34 19.28 6.24 12.59
CA ASP A 34 18.99 6.79 11.26
C ASP A 34 19.91 6.24 10.16
N THR A 35 20.37 4.99 10.32
CA THR A 35 21.25 4.34 9.36
C THR A 35 20.52 3.42 8.40
N GLU A 36 19.28 3.03 8.71
CA GLU A 36 18.51 2.12 7.87
C GLU A 36 17.00 2.37 7.98
N LEU A 37 16.30 1.97 6.95
CA LEU A 37 14.84 1.88 6.94
C LEU A 37 14.46 0.40 6.99
N ARG A 38 13.53 0.07 7.88
CA ARG A 38 13.05 -1.30 8.05
C ARG A 38 11.65 -1.42 7.50
N ILE A 39 11.45 -2.41 6.64
CA ILE A 39 10.13 -2.70 6.07
C ILE A 39 9.56 -3.89 6.84
N TYR A 40 8.40 -3.66 7.44
CA TYR A 40 7.67 -4.70 8.16
C TYR A 40 6.50 -5.16 7.32
N THR A 41 6.41 -6.46 7.13
CA THR A 41 5.32 -7.10 6.40
C THR A 41 4.73 -8.22 7.24
N THR A 42 3.47 -8.55 7.00
CA THR A 42 2.86 -9.70 7.66
C THR A 42 3.23 -10.99 6.96
N THR A 43 3.41 -12.03 7.76
CA THR A 43 3.61 -13.40 7.27
C THR A 43 2.37 -14.26 7.51
N ASP A 44 1.31 -13.69 8.06
CA ASP A 44 0.08 -14.43 8.33
C ASP A 44 -0.57 -14.87 7.02
N LEU A 45 -1.07 -16.10 7.01
CA LEU A 45 -1.78 -16.64 5.87
C LEU A 45 -3.18 -16.08 5.81
N THR A 46 -3.69 -15.87 4.60
CA THR A 46 -5.07 -15.42 4.37
C THR A 46 -5.63 -16.07 3.12
N ASP A 47 -6.94 -16.35 3.16
CA ASP A 47 -7.68 -16.84 1.99
C ASP A 47 -8.22 -15.70 1.13
N HIS A 48 -8.13 -14.47 1.62
CA HIS A 48 -8.61 -13.30 0.88
C HIS A 48 -7.58 -12.86 -0.14
N LYS A 49 -8.05 -12.54 -1.34
CA LYS A 49 -7.23 -12.04 -2.43
C LYS A 49 -7.81 -10.76 -2.98
N PHE A 50 -7.00 -9.75 -3.06
CA PHE A 50 -7.34 -8.44 -3.62
C PHE A 50 -6.26 -8.04 -4.61
N TYR A 51 -6.65 -7.26 -5.61
CA TYR A 51 -5.65 -6.52 -6.37
C TYR A 51 -4.94 -5.53 -5.45
N THR A 52 -3.72 -5.19 -5.78
CA THR A 52 -3.00 -4.18 -5.01
C THR A 52 -3.83 -2.92 -4.88
N PHE A 53 -3.85 -2.32 -3.70
CA PHE A 53 -4.59 -1.07 -3.51
C PHE A 53 -4.01 0.08 -4.34
N MET A 54 -2.80 -0.09 -4.87
CA MET A 54 -2.18 0.91 -5.72
C MET A 54 -2.90 1.12 -7.06
N HIS A 55 -3.87 0.26 -7.42
CA HIS A 55 -4.72 0.51 -8.57
C HIS A 55 -5.72 1.64 -8.33
N ASP A 56 -6.01 1.95 -7.08
CA ASP A 56 -7.01 2.94 -6.70
C ASP A 56 -6.36 4.31 -6.54
N SER A 57 -6.87 5.30 -7.29
CA SER A 57 -6.30 6.65 -7.27
C SER A 57 -6.43 7.33 -5.93
N ALA A 58 -7.54 7.09 -5.21
CA ALA A 58 -7.72 7.66 -3.87
C ALA A 58 -6.69 7.08 -2.90
N TYR A 59 -6.40 5.79 -3.01
CA TYR A 59 -5.37 5.16 -2.19
C TYR A 59 -3.99 5.75 -2.49
N ARG A 60 -3.62 5.88 -3.77
CA ARG A 60 -2.33 6.48 -4.16
C ARG A 60 -2.20 7.90 -3.63
N LEU A 61 -3.27 8.69 -3.66
CA LEU A 61 -3.25 10.03 -3.10
C LEU A 61 -3.04 10.00 -1.59
N SER A 62 -3.70 9.09 -0.87
CA SER A 62 -3.52 8.97 0.57
C SER A 62 -2.09 8.57 0.93
N VAL A 63 -1.45 7.72 0.13
CA VAL A 63 -0.04 7.37 0.31
C VAL A 63 0.84 8.61 0.10
N ALA A 64 0.59 9.36 -0.96
CA ALA A 64 1.38 10.55 -1.29
C ALA A 64 1.23 11.66 -0.24
N PHE A 65 0.10 11.74 0.45
CA PHE A 65 -0.13 12.74 1.47
C PHE A 65 0.49 12.40 2.83
N GLN A 66 0.98 11.20 3.01
CA GLN A 66 1.70 10.88 4.24
C GLN A 66 2.89 11.80 4.38
N ASN A 67 3.14 12.27 5.58
CA ASN A 67 4.25 13.18 5.90
C ASN A 67 4.17 14.58 5.28
N THR A 68 3.03 15.00 4.73
CA THR A 68 2.92 16.37 4.21
C THR A 68 2.60 17.38 5.29
N ALA A 69 1.56 17.16 6.08
CA ALA A 69 1.23 18.01 7.23
C ALA A 69 1.06 17.16 8.48
N TYR A 70 0.09 16.28 8.44
CA TYR A 70 -0.10 15.24 9.44
C TYR A 70 0.10 13.90 8.79
N ASN A 71 0.73 12.99 9.51
CA ASN A 71 0.88 11.62 9.02
C ASN A 71 -0.42 10.86 9.29
N GLN A 72 -1.23 10.72 8.26
CA GLN A 72 -2.52 10.05 8.31
C GLN A 72 -2.43 8.66 7.70
N CYS A 73 -3.30 7.77 8.18
CA CYS A 73 -3.39 6.43 7.61
C CYS A 73 -3.84 6.47 6.14
N THR A 74 -3.42 5.48 5.38
CA THR A 74 -3.90 5.28 4.02
C THR A 74 -5.38 4.91 4.00
N GLN A 75 -6.06 5.28 2.94
CA GLN A 75 -7.48 4.97 2.74
C GLN A 75 -7.73 4.62 1.28
N THR A 76 -8.59 3.63 1.08
CA THR A 76 -9.06 3.27 -0.26
C THR A 76 -10.25 4.15 -0.65
N GLY A 77 -10.47 4.30 -1.95
CA GLY A 77 -11.64 4.98 -2.49
C GLY A 77 -12.88 4.09 -2.56
N PHE A 78 -12.80 2.87 -2.06
CA PHE A 78 -13.91 1.92 -2.02
C PHE A 78 -14.00 1.29 -0.64
N TYR A 79 -15.16 0.74 -0.33
CA TYR A 79 -15.39 0.10 0.96
C TYR A 79 -14.71 -1.26 1.04
N ILE A 80 -14.02 -1.51 2.14
CA ILE A 80 -13.48 -2.82 2.49
C ILE A 80 -14.09 -3.22 3.82
N GLY A 81 -14.72 -4.38 3.85
CA GLY A 81 -15.32 -4.87 5.08
C GLY A 81 -15.98 -6.22 4.87
N PRO A 82 -16.50 -6.81 5.96
CA PRO A 82 -17.09 -8.15 5.91
C PRO A 82 -18.33 -8.28 5.04
N GLU A 83 -18.97 -7.17 4.70
CA GLU A 83 -20.17 -7.15 3.89
C GLU A 83 -19.92 -7.03 2.39
N MET A 84 -18.66 -6.86 1.97
CA MET A 84 -18.38 -6.78 0.55
C MET A 84 -18.38 -8.17 -0.07
N ASP A 85 -19.07 -8.31 -1.20
CA ASP A 85 -19.18 -9.59 -1.90
C ASP A 85 -17.92 -9.95 -2.66
N LYS A 86 -17.32 -8.97 -3.31
CA LYS A 86 -16.15 -9.17 -4.17
C LYS A 86 -15.18 -8.01 -4.05
N PRO A 87 -13.88 -8.29 -4.11
CA PRO A 87 -12.90 -7.22 -4.25
C PRO A 87 -13.13 -6.44 -5.55
N PRO A 88 -12.96 -5.12 -5.54
CA PRO A 88 -13.08 -4.34 -6.76
C PRO A 88 -12.00 -4.71 -7.77
N VAL A 89 -12.37 -4.72 -9.04
CA VAL A 89 -11.46 -5.01 -10.14
C VAL A 89 -10.87 -3.68 -10.64
N PRO A 90 -9.57 -3.63 -10.91
CA PRO A 90 -8.96 -2.42 -11.46
C PRO A 90 -9.60 -2.00 -12.78
N ASN A 91 -9.82 -0.70 -12.94
CA ASN A 91 -10.32 -0.12 -14.17
C ASN A 91 -9.30 0.90 -14.70
N ASN A 92 -8.10 0.41 -14.94
CA ASN A 92 -6.99 1.22 -15.41
C ASN A 92 -6.74 0.96 -16.89
N GLU A 93 -6.39 2.02 -17.62
CA GLU A 93 -6.05 1.92 -19.01
C GLU A 93 -4.68 2.57 -19.25
N TYR A 94 -3.93 2.02 -20.18
CA TYR A 94 -2.66 2.61 -20.59
C TYR A 94 -2.92 3.74 -21.59
N VAL A 95 -2.19 4.82 -21.42
CA VAL A 95 -2.24 5.93 -22.37
C VAL A 95 -1.53 5.52 -23.65
N ARG A 96 -2.18 5.75 -24.80
CA ARG A 96 -1.62 5.43 -26.10
C ARG A 96 -0.36 6.25 -26.39
N GLY A 97 0.60 5.64 -27.08
CA GLY A 97 1.87 6.28 -27.43
C GLY A 97 2.96 6.10 -26.38
N ILE A 98 2.64 5.50 -25.24
CA ILE A 98 3.63 5.11 -24.26
C ILE A 98 4.07 3.68 -24.57
N ASN A 99 5.34 3.39 -24.32
CA ASN A 99 5.87 2.04 -24.47
C ASN A 99 5.27 1.15 -23.38
N ILE A 100 4.24 0.40 -23.75
CA ILE A 100 3.51 -0.46 -22.80
C ILE A 100 4.21 -1.82 -22.74
N PRO A 101 4.62 -2.27 -21.55
CA PRO A 101 5.19 -3.62 -21.44
C PRO A 101 4.14 -4.67 -21.79
N GLU A 102 4.57 -5.73 -22.46
CA GLU A 102 3.69 -6.87 -22.72
C GLU A 102 3.43 -7.58 -21.39
N PHE A 103 2.17 -7.65 -21.00
CA PHE A 103 1.75 -8.47 -19.88
C PHE A 103 1.51 -9.88 -20.39
N THR A 104 2.16 -10.81 -19.77
CA THR A 104 1.90 -12.22 -20.00
C THR A 104 0.76 -12.68 -19.09
N GLU A 105 0.32 -13.89 -19.30
CA GLU A 105 -0.89 -14.51 -18.80
C GLU A 105 -1.03 -14.58 -17.27
N ASP A 106 -0.02 -14.20 -16.52
CA ASP A 106 0.04 -14.38 -15.07
C ASP A 106 -0.88 -13.44 -14.28
N ILE A 107 -1.53 -12.51 -14.97
CA ILE A 107 -2.52 -11.60 -14.38
C ILE A 107 -3.71 -12.36 -13.78
N ASP A 108 -3.99 -13.55 -14.29
CA ASP A 108 -5.13 -14.35 -13.85
C ASP A 108 -4.90 -15.06 -12.52
N GLU A 109 -3.70 -14.99 -11.96
CA GLU A 109 -3.30 -15.70 -10.74
C GLU A 109 -3.46 -14.89 -9.45
N ILE A 110 -4.15 -13.78 -9.50
CA ILE A 110 -4.40 -12.95 -8.32
C ILE A 110 -5.43 -13.60 -7.41
#